data_a216fa333d8f77aa5ae677da7114de6b
#
_entry.id   a216fa333d8f77aa5ae677da7114de6b
#
_cell.length_a   1.000
_cell.length_b   1.000
_cell.length_c   1.000
_cell.angle_alpha   90.00
_cell.angle_beta   90.00
_cell.angle_gamma   90.00
#
_symmetry.space_group_name_H-M   'P 1'
#
loop_
_entity.id
_entity.type
_entity.pdbx_description
1 polymer ?
#
loop_
_entity_poly.entity_id
_entity_poly.type
_entity_poly.pdbx_seq_one_letter_code
_entity_poly.pdbx_strand_id
1 'polypeptide(L)'
;VEDAAPIFHPMPPGRSGDLWRLSLPGHEESWVVKQPRQHLRVAADWQVSTERAGIEALFLETMAARALTPVPELIGFDPTTRLLVIRHQAAPAWHPWSRLLQSGRIDPGHARTLGLALGRIHAGTRDDPALLERFAAEDLLRDLRIRPLLHVTAGAHPDLAGELELREEELGNGPRTLIHGDPDPSNLLLDGAGTGLLLDGECACRGAPHLDLALAQSHLLLAWAGQPRRAGAWLTAVRTLTDAWRTRMDADGTGMVERATRLLPALLLAAVDGLAPDPGLTAERRGRLRSFARTQLRVAPDRADLLLRRFERAMGDID
;
A
#
# COMPACT_ATOMS: atom_id res chain seq x y z
N VAL A 1 9.15 4.07 -41.07
CA VAL A 1 9.24 3.82 -39.61
C VAL A 1 8.72 2.42 -39.24
N GLU A 2 8.52 1.54 -40.22
CA GLU A 2 7.76 0.27 -40.06
C GLU A 2 8.55 -0.92 -39.49
N ASP A 3 9.87 -0.84 -39.25
CA ASP A 3 10.67 -2.00 -38.86
C ASP A 3 11.68 -1.79 -37.71
N ALA A 4 11.48 -0.82 -36.86
CA ALA A 4 12.37 -0.63 -35.71
C ALA A 4 12.02 -1.63 -34.59
N ALA A 5 12.89 -2.62 -34.38
CA ALA A 5 12.71 -3.60 -33.31
C ALA A 5 12.65 -2.91 -31.92
N PRO A 6 11.74 -3.33 -31.04
CA PRO A 6 11.63 -2.79 -29.70
C PRO A 6 12.89 -3.11 -28.88
N ILE A 7 13.32 -2.15 -28.07
CA ILE A 7 14.49 -2.27 -27.18
C ILE A 7 13.98 -2.44 -25.74
N PHE A 8 14.35 -3.55 -25.10
CA PHE A 8 14.02 -3.86 -23.72
C PHE A 8 15.20 -3.50 -22.81
N HIS A 9 14.94 -2.65 -21.84
CA HIS A 9 15.89 -2.27 -20.80
C HIS A 9 15.41 -2.85 -19.45
N PRO A 10 16.21 -3.73 -18.81
CA PRO A 10 15.83 -4.24 -17.48
C PRO A 10 15.67 -3.08 -16.50
N MET A 11 14.62 -3.12 -15.71
CA MET A 11 14.41 -2.21 -14.59
C MET A 11 14.75 -2.93 -13.27
N PRO A 12 15.01 -2.19 -12.18
CA PRO A 12 15.19 -2.82 -10.88
C PRO A 12 13.98 -3.73 -10.59
N PRO A 13 14.22 -5.01 -10.27
CA PRO A 13 13.14 -5.97 -10.10
C PRO A 13 12.29 -5.62 -8.88
N GLY A 14 10.96 -5.70 -9.03
CA GLY A 14 10.02 -5.66 -7.93
C GLY A 14 10.05 -6.95 -7.08
N ARG A 15 9.42 -6.95 -5.93
CA ARG A 15 9.21 -8.17 -5.12
C ARG A 15 8.33 -9.19 -5.85
N SER A 16 7.28 -8.70 -6.50
CA SER A 16 6.19 -9.50 -7.09
C SER A 16 6.37 -9.81 -8.57
N GLY A 17 7.26 -9.10 -9.30
CA GLY A 17 7.38 -9.26 -10.75
C GLY A 17 8.72 -8.82 -11.32
N ASP A 18 8.92 -9.17 -12.57
CA ASP A 18 9.97 -8.68 -13.43
C ASP A 18 9.47 -7.46 -14.21
N LEU A 19 10.33 -6.46 -14.35
CA LEU A 19 10.01 -5.19 -14.98
C LEU A 19 11.01 -4.87 -16.08
N TRP A 20 10.52 -4.42 -17.23
CA TRP A 20 11.34 -3.91 -18.32
C TRP A 20 10.77 -2.59 -18.82
N ARG A 21 11.64 -1.65 -19.13
CA ARG A 21 11.26 -0.50 -19.94
C ARG A 21 11.42 -0.87 -21.39
N LEU A 22 10.33 -0.72 -22.14
CA LEU A 22 10.28 -0.89 -23.58
C LEU A 22 10.37 0.49 -24.25
N SER A 23 11.28 0.65 -25.22
CA SER A 23 11.36 1.83 -26.08
C SER A 23 11.37 1.43 -27.56
N LEU A 24 10.86 2.30 -28.41
CA LEU A 24 10.92 2.16 -29.85
C LEU A 24 11.85 3.25 -30.42
N PRO A 25 12.81 2.91 -31.27
CA PRO A 25 13.65 3.91 -31.94
C PRO A 25 12.79 4.97 -32.68
N GLY A 26 13.12 6.25 -32.47
CA GLY A 26 12.39 7.37 -33.05
C GLY A 26 11.10 7.78 -32.30
N HIS A 27 10.78 7.12 -31.20
CA HIS A 27 9.67 7.51 -30.31
C HIS A 27 10.20 8.08 -29.00
N GLU A 28 9.63 9.18 -28.52
CA GLU A 28 9.94 9.77 -27.22
C GLU A 28 9.27 8.99 -26.07
N GLU A 29 8.15 8.35 -26.37
CA GLU A 29 7.39 7.54 -25.41
C GLU A 29 8.08 6.20 -25.15
N SER A 30 7.90 5.72 -23.93
CA SER A 30 8.33 4.38 -23.53
C SER A 30 7.25 3.72 -22.66
N TRP A 31 7.36 2.43 -22.51
CA TRP A 31 6.38 1.63 -21.77
C TRP A 31 7.07 0.79 -20.69
N VAL A 32 6.33 0.38 -19.70
CA VAL A 32 6.76 -0.61 -18.72
C VAL A 32 6.04 -1.91 -19.01
N VAL A 33 6.80 -2.97 -19.20
CA VAL A 33 6.31 -4.34 -19.31
C VAL A 33 6.50 -5.00 -17.96
N LYS A 34 5.41 -5.51 -17.37
CA LYS A 34 5.39 -6.22 -16.08
C LYS A 34 5.05 -7.69 -16.34
N GLN A 35 5.82 -8.60 -15.70
CA GLN A 35 5.51 -10.03 -15.67
C GLN A 35 5.48 -10.50 -14.22
N PRO A 36 4.34 -10.99 -13.72
CA PRO A 36 4.23 -11.45 -12.34
C PRO A 36 5.02 -12.74 -12.12
N ARG A 37 5.59 -12.89 -10.93
CA ARG A 37 6.27 -14.11 -10.50
C ARG A 37 5.38 -14.89 -9.53
N GLN A 38 5.32 -16.20 -9.67
CA GLN A 38 4.65 -17.05 -8.70
C GLN A 38 5.37 -17.01 -7.34
N HIS A 39 6.71 -17.06 -7.33
CA HIS A 39 7.53 -16.95 -6.12
C HIS A 39 7.99 -15.52 -5.94
N LEU A 40 7.61 -14.90 -4.83
CA LEU A 40 8.00 -13.53 -4.51
C LEU A 40 9.48 -13.47 -4.10
N ARG A 41 10.15 -12.35 -4.38
CA ARG A 41 11.56 -12.12 -4.01
C ARG A 41 11.67 -11.66 -2.55
N VAL A 42 11.45 -12.58 -1.63
CA VAL A 42 11.64 -12.42 -0.19
C VAL A 42 12.38 -13.63 0.36
N ALA A 43 12.91 -13.52 1.57
CA ALA A 43 13.66 -14.63 2.18
C ALA A 43 12.78 -15.87 2.50
N ALA A 44 11.49 -15.65 2.76
CA ALA A 44 10.53 -16.71 2.99
C ALA A 44 10.02 -17.33 1.67
N ASP A 45 9.60 -18.59 1.69
CA ASP A 45 8.87 -19.19 0.57
C ASP A 45 7.45 -18.62 0.54
N TRP A 46 7.26 -17.62 -0.33
CA TRP A 46 5.99 -16.94 -0.52
C TRP A 46 5.54 -17.07 -1.96
N GLN A 47 4.51 -17.90 -2.16
CA GLN A 47 3.93 -18.15 -3.47
C GLN A 47 2.55 -17.50 -3.56
N VAL A 48 2.28 -16.88 -4.71
CA VAL A 48 1.00 -16.22 -4.99
C VAL A 48 0.64 -16.43 -6.47
N SER A 49 -0.65 -16.59 -6.75
CA SER A 49 -1.15 -16.73 -8.11
C SER A 49 -0.72 -15.56 -9.02
N THR A 50 -0.30 -15.86 -10.24
CA THR A 50 0.00 -14.85 -11.27
C THR A 50 -1.25 -14.20 -11.88
N GLU A 51 -2.45 -14.70 -11.55
CA GLU A 51 -3.75 -14.11 -11.92
C GLU A 51 -3.88 -12.65 -11.47
N ARG A 52 -3.13 -12.25 -10.45
CA ARG A 52 -3.10 -10.87 -9.95
C ARG A 52 -2.73 -9.83 -11.02
N ALA A 53 -2.02 -10.21 -12.10
CA ALA A 53 -1.78 -9.30 -13.22
C ALA A 53 -3.06 -8.92 -13.96
N GLY A 54 -4.03 -9.84 -14.05
CA GLY A 54 -5.38 -9.54 -14.57
C GLY A 54 -6.16 -8.60 -13.65
N ILE A 55 -5.99 -8.74 -12.34
CA ILE A 55 -6.59 -7.80 -11.36
C ILE A 55 -5.97 -6.41 -11.51
N GLU A 56 -4.66 -6.29 -11.70
CA GLU A 56 -4.01 -5.00 -11.96
C GLU A 56 -4.53 -4.35 -13.26
N ALA A 57 -4.66 -5.12 -14.35
CA ALA A 57 -5.23 -4.61 -15.60
C ALA A 57 -6.65 -4.10 -15.40
N LEU A 58 -7.50 -4.89 -14.74
CA LEU A 58 -8.88 -4.50 -14.42
C LEU A 58 -8.95 -3.26 -13.53
N PHE A 59 -8.02 -3.12 -12.56
CA PHE A 59 -7.92 -1.94 -11.70
C PHE A 59 -7.60 -0.69 -12.52
N LEU A 60 -6.57 -0.74 -13.38
CA LEU A 60 -6.19 0.39 -14.25
C LEU A 60 -7.33 0.83 -15.17
N GLU A 61 -8.01 -0.12 -15.84
CA GLU A 61 -9.18 0.15 -16.67
C GLU A 61 -10.31 0.82 -15.87
N THR A 62 -10.59 0.30 -14.67
CA THR A 62 -11.65 0.82 -13.80
C THR A 62 -11.36 2.25 -13.34
N MET A 63 -10.11 2.52 -12.91
CA MET A 63 -9.71 3.85 -12.46
C MET A 63 -9.81 4.88 -13.58
N ALA A 64 -9.35 4.52 -14.78
CA ALA A 64 -9.42 5.39 -15.94
C ALA A 64 -10.87 5.64 -16.39
N ALA A 65 -11.68 4.58 -16.53
CA ALA A 65 -13.07 4.69 -17.01
C ALA A 65 -13.96 5.51 -16.06
N ARG A 66 -13.70 5.45 -14.75
CA ARG A 66 -14.49 6.15 -13.73
C ARG A 66 -13.86 7.45 -13.23
N ALA A 67 -12.66 7.79 -13.69
CA ALA A 67 -11.90 8.96 -13.25
C ALA A 67 -11.78 9.08 -11.70
N LEU A 68 -11.65 7.94 -11.00
CA LEU A 68 -11.61 7.92 -9.53
C LEU A 68 -10.28 8.46 -9.00
N THR A 69 -9.17 8.02 -9.60
CA THR A 69 -7.83 8.51 -9.30
C THR A 69 -6.94 8.38 -10.52
N PRO A 70 -5.95 9.27 -10.73
CA PRO A 70 -4.98 9.11 -11.78
C PRO A 70 -4.18 7.81 -11.61
N VAL A 71 -4.02 7.06 -12.70
CA VAL A 71 -3.21 5.84 -12.81
C VAL A 71 -2.46 5.88 -14.15
N PRO A 72 -1.39 5.09 -14.34
CA PRO A 72 -0.77 4.93 -15.65
C PRO A 72 -1.78 4.39 -16.67
N GLU A 73 -1.64 4.84 -17.91
CA GLU A 73 -2.42 4.31 -19.01
C GLU A 73 -2.08 2.83 -19.23
N LEU A 74 -3.11 1.97 -19.24
CA LEU A 74 -2.99 0.60 -19.66
C LEU A 74 -2.89 0.55 -21.19
N ILE A 75 -1.79 0.02 -21.71
CA ILE A 75 -1.55 -0.17 -23.15
C ILE A 75 -2.08 -1.53 -23.60
N GLY A 76 -1.91 -2.55 -22.75
CA GLY A 76 -2.42 -3.88 -23.02
C GLY A 76 -2.14 -4.88 -21.91
N PHE A 77 -2.90 -5.96 -21.95
CA PHE A 77 -2.74 -7.12 -21.08
C PHE A 77 -2.95 -8.41 -21.86
N ASP A 78 -1.99 -9.32 -21.80
CA ASP A 78 -2.13 -10.66 -22.36
C ASP A 78 -2.49 -11.66 -21.25
N PRO A 79 -3.72 -12.20 -21.25
CA PRO A 79 -4.14 -13.15 -20.23
C PRO A 79 -3.42 -14.51 -20.31
N THR A 80 -2.78 -14.85 -21.43
CA THR A 80 -2.07 -16.13 -21.59
C THR A 80 -0.71 -16.07 -20.93
N THR A 81 0.07 -15.05 -21.23
CA THR A 81 1.42 -14.85 -20.68
C THR A 81 1.46 -14.05 -19.39
N ARG A 82 0.31 -13.44 -19.01
CA ARG A 82 0.18 -12.52 -17.87
C ARG A 82 1.04 -11.26 -18.00
N LEU A 83 1.44 -10.91 -19.22
CA LEU A 83 2.17 -9.67 -19.49
C LEU A 83 1.23 -8.48 -19.43
N LEU A 84 1.60 -7.49 -18.63
CA LEU A 84 0.93 -6.21 -18.52
C LEU A 84 1.84 -5.12 -19.09
N VAL A 85 1.31 -4.26 -19.95
CA VAL A 85 2.04 -3.13 -20.54
C VAL A 85 1.34 -1.84 -20.18
N ILE A 86 2.06 -0.93 -19.52
CA ILE A 86 1.57 0.40 -19.12
C ILE A 86 2.48 1.49 -19.65
N ARG A 87 1.95 2.73 -19.76
CA ARG A 87 2.77 3.89 -20.11
C ARG A 87 3.81 4.19 -19.03
N HIS A 88 5.06 4.31 -19.43
CA HIS A 88 6.15 4.64 -18.54
C HIS A 88 6.11 6.12 -18.12
N GLN A 89 6.22 6.36 -16.83
CA GLN A 89 6.34 7.69 -16.23
C GLN A 89 7.80 7.96 -15.88
N ALA A 90 8.48 8.73 -16.72
CA ALA A 90 9.93 8.89 -16.65
C ALA A 90 10.37 9.97 -15.64
N ALA A 91 11.50 9.74 -14.96
CA ALA A 91 12.25 10.79 -14.30
C ALA A 91 12.84 11.78 -15.36
N PRO A 92 13.05 13.08 -15.04
CA PRO A 92 12.89 13.69 -13.71
C PRO A 92 11.48 14.19 -13.39
N ALA A 93 10.49 14.01 -14.29
CA ALA A 93 9.14 14.52 -14.08
C ALA A 93 8.39 13.78 -12.96
N TRP A 94 8.65 12.46 -12.80
CA TRP A 94 7.96 11.61 -11.84
C TRP A 94 8.92 10.94 -10.88
N HIS A 95 8.57 10.95 -9.58
CA HIS A 95 9.35 10.32 -8.51
C HIS A 95 8.47 9.44 -7.64
N PRO A 96 8.90 8.21 -7.29
CA PRO A 96 8.23 7.45 -6.23
C PRO A 96 8.27 8.21 -4.91
N TRP A 97 7.12 8.31 -4.24
CA TRP A 97 7.04 9.00 -2.95
C TRP A 97 7.98 8.40 -1.90
N SER A 98 8.17 7.08 -1.93
CA SER A 98 9.13 6.40 -1.05
C SER A 98 10.55 6.99 -1.14
N ARG A 99 11.02 7.34 -2.34
CA ARG A 99 12.34 7.99 -2.52
C ARG A 99 12.39 9.39 -1.92
N LEU A 100 11.31 10.15 -2.03
CA LEU A 100 11.22 11.47 -1.40
C LEU A 100 11.27 11.34 0.13
N LEU A 101 10.54 10.39 0.71
CA LEU A 101 10.57 10.10 2.15
C LEU A 101 11.97 9.66 2.60
N GLN A 102 12.64 8.75 1.86
CA GLN A 102 14.01 8.30 2.16
C GLN A 102 15.02 9.45 2.13
N SER A 103 14.83 10.45 1.26
CA SER A 103 15.66 11.66 1.22
C SER A 103 15.33 12.67 2.33
N GLY A 104 14.38 12.35 3.22
CA GLY A 104 13.91 13.22 4.29
C GLY A 104 12.93 14.32 3.84
N ARG A 105 12.40 14.24 2.62
CA ARG A 105 11.37 15.18 2.11
C ARG A 105 9.98 14.70 2.56
N ILE A 106 9.59 15.14 3.76
CA ILE A 106 8.29 14.81 4.36
C ILE A 106 7.34 15.98 4.09
N ASP A 107 6.59 15.88 3.00
CA ASP A 107 5.59 16.86 2.62
C ASP A 107 4.19 16.32 2.90
N PRO A 108 3.40 16.94 3.79
CA PRO A 108 2.03 16.53 4.06
C PRO A 108 1.12 16.57 2.81
N GLY A 109 1.45 17.40 1.80
CA GLY A 109 0.75 17.44 0.52
C GLY A 109 0.76 16.09 -0.20
N HIS A 110 1.88 15.37 -0.17
CA HIS A 110 1.99 14.03 -0.74
C HIS A 110 1.11 13.01 0.00
N ALA A 111 1.09 13.08 1.33
CA ALA A 111 0.21 12.25 2.15
C ALA A 111 -1.28 12.55 1.86
N ARG A 112 -1.62 13.83 1.66
CA ARG A 112 -2.95 14.25 1.22
C ARG A 112 -3.34 13.65 -0.13
N THR A 113 -2.42 13.62 -1.07
CA THR A 113 -2.65 13.04 -2.41
C THR A 113 -3.05 11.56 -2.30
N LEU A 114 -2.30 10.74 -1.54
CA LEU A 114 -2.66 9.35 -1.30
C LEU A 114 -4.01 9.20 -0.58
N GLY A 115 -4.22 9.97 0.49
CA GLY A 115 -5.49 9.92 1.24
C GLY A 115 -6.71 10.24 0.37
N LEU A 116 -6.61 11.25 -0.50
CA LEU A 116 -7.67 11.60 -1.45
C LEU A 116 -7.88 10.51 -2.52
N ALA A 117 -6.80 9.89 -3.02
CA ALA A 117 -6.88 8.81 -4.01
C ALA A 117 -7.65 7.61 -3.43
N LEU A 118 -7.23 7.11 -2.28
CA LEU A 118 -7.90 5.99 -1.60
C LEU A 118 -9.35 6.34 -1.24
N GLY A 119 -9.60 7.53 -0.69
CA GLY A 119 -10.95 7.95 -0.32
C GLY A 119 -11.89 8.05 -1.52
N ARG A 120 -11.43 8.50 -2.69
CA ARG A 120 -12.23 8.53 -3.94
C ARG A 120 -12.55 7.12 -4.43
N ILE A 121 -11.58 6.21 -4.40
CA ILE A 121 -11.80 4.80 -4.78
C ILE A 121 -12.88 4.20 -3.88
N HIS A 122 -12.72 4.30 -2.57
CA HIS A 122 -13.62 3.69 -1.60
C HIS A 122 -15.04 4.28 -1.69
N ALA A 123 -15.17 5.60 -1.67
CA ALA A 123 -16.47 6.27 -1.76
C ALA A 123 -17.16 6.04 -3.11
N GLY A 124 -16.39 6.06 -4.20
CA GLY A 124 -16.92 5.89 -5.56
C GLY A 124 -17.29 4.46 -5.95
N THR A 125 -17.02 3.47 -5.09
CA THR A 125 -17.28 2.05 -5.40
C THR A 125 -18.13 1.32 -4.37
N ARG A 126 -18.46 1.95 -3.22
CA ARG A 126 -19.20 1.31 -2.12
C ARG A 126 -20.58 0.79 -2.53
N ASP A 127 -21.28 1.52 -3.39
CA ASP A 127 -22.66 1.26 -3.77
C ASP A 127 -22.79 0.58 -5.14
N ASP A 128 -21.72 -0.08 -5.59
CA ASP A 128 -21.66 -0.75 -6.89
C ASP A 128 -21.37 -2.26 -6.74
N PRO A 129 -22.38 -3.07 -6.41
CA PRO A 129 -22.17 -4.51 -6.23
C PRO A 129 -21.69 -5.22 -7.50
N ALA A 130 -22.08 -4.74 -8.69
CA ALA A 130 -21.64 -5.34 -9.95
C ALA A 130 -20.15 -5.11 -10.21
N LEU A 131 -19.64 -3.92 -9.87
CA LEU A 131 -18.21 -3.67 -9.91
C LEU A 131 -17.47 -4.52 -8.86
N LEU A 132 -17.98 -4.54 -7.63
CA LEU A 132 -17.33 -5.27 -6.53
C LEU A 132 -17.26 -6.78 -6.79
N GLU A 133 -18.22 -7.34 -7.52
CA GLU A 133 -18.17 -8.75 -7.94
C GLU A 133 -17.05 -9.03 -8.95
N ARG A 134 -16.71 -8.09 -9.82
CA ARG A 134 -15.56 -8.22 -10.71
C ARG A 134 -14.23 -8.24 -9.98
N PHE A 135 -14.19 -7.73 -8.76
CA PHE A 135 -13.03 -7.72 -7.85
C PHE A 135 -13.20 -8.70 -6.68
N ALA A 136 -13.98 -9.76 -6.85
CA ALA A 136 -14.13 -10.83 -5.87
C ALA A 136 -12.87 -11.72 -5.84
N ALA A 137 -11.75 -11.14 -5.38
CA ALA A 137 -10.42 -11.75 -5.33
C ALA A 137 -9.91 -11.87 -3.88
N GLU A 138 -10.79 -12.24 -2.95
CA GLU A 138 -10.49 -12.32 -1.51
C GLU A 138 -9.38 -13.33 -1.21
N ASP A 139 -9.22 -14.37 -2.02
CA ASP A 139 -8.12 -15.33 -1.87
C ASP A 139 -6.76 -14.67 -2.16
N LEU A 140 -6.66 -13.80 -3.17
CA LEU A 140 -5.45 -13.01 -3.41
C LEU A 140 -5.14 -12.07 -2.25
N LEU A 141 -6.15 -11.40 -1.70
CA LEU A 141 -5.97 -10.56 -0.51
C LEU A 141 -5.47 -11.40 0.68
N ARG A 142 -6.06 -12.58 0.88
CA ARG A 142 -5.61 -13.50 1.94
C ARG A 142 -4.13 -13.87 1.77
N ASP A 143 -3.73 -14.29 0.58
CA ASP A 143 -2.37 -14.75 0.31
C ASP A 143 -1.34 -13.61 0.31
N LEU A 144 -1.73 -12.40 -0.13
CA LEU A 144 -0.83 -11.26 -0.25
C LEU A 144 -0.79 -10.39 1.01
N ARG A 145 -1.84 -10.40 1.85
CA ARG A 145 -1.94 -9.48 3.00
C ARG A 145 -2.30 -10.18 4.30
N ILE A 146 -3.41 -10.90 4.36
CA ILE A 146 -3.89 -11.42 5.64
C ILE A 146 -2.91 -12.45 6.21
N ARG A 147 -2.57 -13.47 5.43
CA ARG A 147 -1.63 -14.51 5.85
C ARG A 147 -0.27 -13.95 6.23
N PRO A 148 0.45 -13.16 5.39
CA PRO A 148 1.77 -12.68 5.72
C PRO A 148 1.80 -11.66 6.86
N LEU A 149 0.74 -10.86 7.03
CA LEU A 149 0.69 -9.80 8.04
C LEU A 149 0.08 -10.26 9.36
N LEU A 150 -0.95 -11.12 9.34
CA LEU A 150 -1.65 -11.51 10.57
C LEU A 150 -1.32 -12.94 10.99
N HIS A 151 -1.47 -13.94 10.12
CA HIS A 151 -1.29 -15.35 10.51
C HIS A 151 0.17 -15.68 10.85
N VAL A 152 1.13 -15.22 10.04
CA VAL A 152 2.57 -15.45 10.32
C VAL A 152 2.96 -14.74 11.60
N THR A 153 2.46 -13.52 11.82
CA THR A 153 2.71 -12.77 13.05
C THR A 153 2.08 -13.44 14.27
N ALA A 154 0.88 -14.01 14.16
CA ALA A 154 0.24 -14.80 15.22
C ALA A 154 1.09 -16.03 15.58
N GLY A 155 1.65 -16.71 14.58
CA GLY A 155 2.58 -17.82 14.80
C GLY A 155 3.86 -17.40 15.55
N ALA A 156 4.38 -16.20 15.27
CA ALA A 156 5.54 -15.64 15.99
C ALA A 156 5.19 -15.12 17.39
N HIS A 157 3.92 -14.78 17.64
CA HIS A 157 3.40 -14.23 18.90
C HIS A 157 2.14 -14.98 19.37
N PRO A 158 2.25 -16.25 19.83
CA PRO A 158 1.07 -17.05 20.22
C PRO A 158 0.26 -16.41 21.36
N ASP A 159 0.88 -15.60 22.19
CA ASP A 159 0.25 -14.87 23.29
C ASP A 159 -0.59 -13.66 22.84
N LEU A 160 -0.58 -13.35 21.54
CA LEU A 160 -1.37 -12.30 20.88
C LEU A 160 -2.23 -12.87 19.74
N ALA A 161 -2.31 -14.18 19.58
CA ALA A 161 -3.05 -14.80 18.47
C ALA A 161 -4.52 -14.37 18.46
N GLY A 162 -5.18 -14.36 19.62
CA GLY A 162 -6.58 -13.93 19.73
C GLY A 162 -6.82 -12.48 19.33
N GLU A 163 -5.89 -11.57 19.69
CA GLU A 163 -5.97 -10.15 19.28
C GLU A 163 -5.78 -9.98 17.76
N LEU A 164 -4.90 -10.79 17.15
CA LEU A 164 -4.67 -10.76 15.71
C LEU A 164 -5.85 -11.37 14.94
N GLU A 165 -6.42 -12.47 15.41
CA GLU A 165 -7.64 -13.07 14.87
C GLU A 165 -8.82 -12.09 14.93
N LEU A 166 -9.00 -11.38 16.05
CA LEU A 166 -10.02 -10.36 16.17
C LEU A 166 -9.84 -9.22 15.14
N ARG A 167 -8.60 -8.82 14.81
CA ARG A 167 -8.33 -7.84 13.75
C ARG A 167 -8.71 -8.38 12.38
N GLU A 168 -8.47 -9.65 12.09
CA GLU A 168 -8.91 -10.31 10.86
C GLU A 168 -10.44 -10.35 10.78
N GLU A 169 -11.13 -10.74 11.85
CA GLU A 169 -12.60 -10.73 11.90
C GLU A 169 -13.16 -9.32 11.64
N GLU A 170 -12.56 -8.28 12.19
CA GLU A 170 -12.96 -6.89 11.92
C GLU A 170 -12.80 -6.49 10.44
N LEU A 171 -11.81 -7.04 9.72
CA LEU A 171 -11.69 -6.90 8.28
C LEU A 171 -12.79 -7.66 7.52
N GLY A 172 -13.28 -8.77 8.09
CA GLY A 172 -14.41 -9.55 7.57
C GLY A 172 -15.75 -8.82 7.70
N ASN A 173 -15.91 -7.94 8.69
CA ASN A 173 -17.16 -7.33 9.07
C ASN A 173 -17.26 -5.86 8.68
N GLY A 174 -18.37 -5.46 8.05
CA GLY A 174 -18.70 -4.07 7.74
C GLY A 174 -18.76 -3.76 6.25
N PRO A 175 -18.75 -2.47 5.90
CA PRO A 175 -18.85 -2.02 4.51
C PRO A 175 -17.71 -2.55 3.63
N ARG A 176 -18.06 -2.89 2.39
CA ARG A 176 -17.14 -3.32 1.35
C ARG A 176 -17.03 -2.28 0.26
N THR A 177 -15.82 -2.04 -0.18
CA THR A 177 -15.51 -1.17 -1.32
C THR A 177 -14.45 -1.86 -2.18
N LEU A 178 -14.15 -1.31 -3.34
CA LEU A 178 -12.89 -1.66 -3.98
C LEU A 178 -11.76 -1.05 -3.16
N ILE A 179 -10.84 -1.87 -2.69
CA ILE A 179 -9.60 -1.45 -2.02
C ILE A 179 -8.41 -1.62 -2.96
N HIS A 180 -7.36 -0.88 -2.75
CA HIS A 180 -6.09 -1.02 -3.46
C HIS A 180 -5.29 -2.23 -2.95
N GLY A 181 -5.33 -2.47 -1.65
CA GLY A 181 -4.69 -3.59 -0.97
C GLY A 181 -3.17 -3.45 -0.77
N ASP A 182 -2.51 -2.45 -1.38
CA ASP A 182 -1.08 -2.16 -1.20
C ASP A 182 -0.73 -0.67 -1.35
N PRO A 183 -1.27 0.24 -0.56
CA PRO A 183 -1.01 1.66 -0.65
C PRO A 183 0.36 2.05 -0.05
N ASP A 184 1.42 1.38 -0.51
CA ASP A 184 2.80 1.69 -0.15
C ASP A 184 3.24 3.01 -0.81
N PRO A 185 4.04 3.87 -0.16
CA PRO A 185 4.62 5.05 -0.80
C PRO A 185 5.43 4.79 -2.07
N SER A 186 5.92 3.57 -2.30
CA SER A 186 6.55 3.19 -3.57
C SER A 186 5.55 3.08 -4.72
N ASN A 187 4.27 2.86 -4.41
CA ASN A 187 3.17 2.73 -5.35
C ASN A 187 2.46 4.08 -5.64
N LEU A 188 3.02 5.19 -5.18
CA LEU A 188 2.60 6.54 -5.54
C LEU A 188 3.74 7.27 -6.26
N LEU A 189 3.56 7.56 -7.54
CA LEU A 189 4.41 8.49 -8.28
C LEU A 189 3.90 9.91 -8.10
N LEU A 190 4.81 10.84 -7.89
CA LEU A 190 4.50 12.26 -7.73
C LEU A 190 5.27 13.08 -8.76
N ASP A 191 4.59 14.03 -9.39
CA ASP A 191 5.23 15.06 -10.21
C ASP A 191 5.66 16.28 -9.39
N GLY A 192 6.33 17.25 -10.04
CA GLY A 192 6.76 18.49 -9.39
C GLY A 192 5.62 19.40 -8.92
N ALA A 193 4.39 19.18 -9.39
CA ALA A 193 3.19 19.93 -9.00
C ALA A 193 2.39 19.25 -7.87
N GLY A 194 2.81 18.05 -7.44
CA GLY A 194 2.13 17.27 -6.41
C GLY A 194 0.96 16.42 -6.94
N THR A 195 0.84 16.27 -8.28
CA THR A 195 -0.08 15.30 -8.87
C THR A 195 0.44 13.90 -8.56
N GLY A 196 -0.46 12.99 -8.17
CA GLY A 196 -0.09 11.61 -7.86
C GLY A 196 -0.68 10.63 -8.88
N LEU A 197 0.13 9.66 -9.32
CA LEU A 197 -0.32 8.47 -10.03
C LEU A 197 -0.21 7.26 -9.12
N LEU A 198 -1.32 6.56 -8.92
CA LEU A 198 -1.37 5.35 -8.11
C LEU A 198 -1.00 4.14 -8.99
N LEU A 199 -0.04 3.35 -8.53
CA LEU A 199 0.53 2.19 -9.23
C LEU A 199 0.14 0.90 -8.54
N ASP A 200 0.34 -0.22 -9.24
CA ASP A 200 0.44 -1.58 -8.66
C ASP A 200 -0.84 -2.07 -7.97
N GLY A 201 -1.95 -2.04 -8.72
CA GLY A 201 -3.26 -2.52 -8.27
C GLY A 201 -3.41 -4.05 -8.25
N GLU A 202 -2.31 -4.83 -8.17
CA GLU A 202 -2.35 -6.31 -8.20
C GLU A 202 -3.03 -6.94 -6.97
N CYS A 203 -3.16 -6.17 -5.88
CA CYS A 203 -3.84 -6.57 -4.65
C CYS A 203 -5.29 -6.04 -4.57
N ALA A 204 -5.76 -5.34 -5.61
CA ALA A 204 -7.07 -4.72 -5.58
C ALA A 204 -8.18 -5.78 -5.48
N CYS A 205 -9.09 -5.58 -4.56
CA CYS A 205 -10.22 -6.51 -4.37
C CYS A 205 -11.39 -5.82 -3.67
N ARG A 206 -12.51 -6.53 -3.61
CA ARG A 206 -13.62 -6.19 -2.72
C ARG A 206 -13.19 -6.40 -1.27
N GLY A 207 -12.96 -5.32 -0.54
CA GLY A 207 -12.41 -5.40 0.81
C GLY A 207 -12.87 -4.30 1.76
N ALA A 208 -12.33 -4.32 2.95
CA ALA A 208 -12.61 -3.34 4.00
C ALA A 208 -11.78 -2.07 3.78
N PRO A 209 -12.37 -0.88 3.57
CA PRO A 209 -11.64 0.34 3.24
C PRO A 209 -10.66 0.80 4.33
N HIS A 210 -10.91 0.44 5.58
CA HIS A 210 -10.00 0.75 6.68
C HIS A 210 -8.68 -0.05 6.64
N LEU A 211 -8.61 -1.15 5.85
CA LEU A 211 -7.34 -1.85 5.62
C LEU A 211 -6.36 -0.97 4.85
N ASP A 212 -6.80 -0.36 3.74
CA ASP A 212 -5.95 0.55 2.97
C ASP A 212 -5.48 1.74 3.80
N LEU A 213 -6.37 2.32 4.60
CA LEU A 213 -6.00 3.42 5.48
C LEU A 213 -4.94 2.98 6.49
N ALA A 214 -5.11 1.83 7.14
CA ALA A 214 -4.17 1.29 8.11
C ALA A 214 -2.82 0.93 7.47
N LEU A 215 -2.82 0.33 6.27
CA LEU A 215 -1.61 0.04 5.51
C LEU A 215 -0.84 1.33 5.18
N ALA A 216 -1.51 2.33 4.59
CA ALA A 216 -0.88 3.60 4.26
C ALA A 216 -0.30 4.31 5.50
N GLN A 217 -1.04 4.32 6.62
CA GLN A 217 -0.56 4.85 7.90
C GLN A 217 0.64 4.05 8.42
N SER A 218 0.61 2.70 8.35
CA SER A 218 1.69 1.85 8.84
C SER A 218 3.01 2.13 8.10
N HIS A 219 2.97 2.32 6.78
CA HIS A 219 4.16 2.69 5.99
C HIS A 219 4.77 4.02 6.42
N LEU A 220 3.94 5.04 6.71
CA LEU A 220 4.43 6.32 7.22
C LEU A 220 5.01 6.20 8.64
N LEU A 221 4.40 5.39 9.51
CA LEU A 221 4.91 5.14 10.85
C LEU A 221 6.23 4.36 10.82
N LEU A 222 6.39 3.40 9.92
CA LEU A 222 7.65 2.67 9.72
C LEU A 222 8.76 3.61 9.21
N ALA A 223 8.46 4.45 8.23
CA ALA A 223 9.39 5.45 7.74
C ALA A 223 9.79 6.44 8.86
N TRP A 224 8.83 6.85 9.70
CA TRP A 224 9.11 7.65 10.91
C TRP A 224 10.01 6.91 11.90
N ALA A 225 9.71 5.65 12.21
CA ALA A 225 10.56 4.84 13.09
C ALA A 225 11.99 4.74 12.57
N GLY A 226 12.21 4.71 11.25
CA GLY A 226 13.53 4.76 10.61
C GLY A 226 14.22 6.13 10.67
N GLN A 227 13.45 7.24 10.79
CA GLN A 227 13.94 8.63 10.71
C GLN A 227 13.27 9.54 11.75
N PRO A 228 13.51 9.39 13.07
CA PRO A 228 12.73 10.03 14.13
C PRO A 228 12.92 11.55 14.25
N ARG A 229 14.02 12.10 13.74
CA ARG A 229 14.40 13.51 13.91
C ARG A 229 13.38 14.54 13.43
N ARG A 230 12.34 14.14 12.68
CA ARG A 230 11.30 15.02 12.13
C ARG A 230 9.91 14.60 12.60
N ALA A 231 9.77 14.22 13.87
CA ALA A 231 8.54 13.71 14.45
C ALA A 231 7.30 14.56 14.12
N GLY A 232 7.39 15.89 14.26
CA GLY A 232 6.28 16.78 13.92
C GLY A 232 5.84 16.74 12.45
N ALA A 233 6.78 16.59 11.52
CA ALA A 233 6.45 16.46 10.08
C ALA A 233 5.78 15.13 9.78
N TRP A 234 6.25 14.03 10.38
CA TRP A 234 5.64 12.71 10.26
C TRP A 234 4.24 12.68 10.84
N LEU A 235 4.07 13.23 12.04
CA LEU A 235 2.77 13.36 12.69
C LEU A 235 1.77 14.13 11.80
N THR A 236 2.23 15.23 11.21
CA THR A 236 1.42 16.04 10.29
C THR A 236 1.07 15.23 9.04
N ALA A 237 2.01 14.49 8.45
CA ALA A 237 1.77 13.66 7.26
C ALA A 237 0.71 12.58 7.53
N VAL A 238 0.82 11.82 8.64
CA VAL A 238 -0.16 10.77 8.99
C VAL A 238 -1.55 11.37 9.23
N ARG A 239 -1.64 12.50 9.93
CA ARG A 239 -2.92 13.19 10.15
C ARG A 239 -3.52 13.69 8.84
N THR A 240 -2.71 14.32 7.99
CA THR A 240 -3.17 14.85 6.70
C THR A 240 -3.68 13.75 5.79
N LEU A 241 -3.00 12.58 5.73
CA LEU A 241 -3.47 11.40 5.01
C LEU A 241 -4.86 10.96 5.52
N THR A 242 -4.98 10.82 6.84
CA THR A 242 -6.21 10.37 7.49
C THR A 242 -7.37 11.33 7.25
N ASP A 243 -7.14 12.63 7.41
CA ASP A 243 -8.15 13.66 7.22
C ASP A 243 -8.58 13.76 5.76
N ALA A 244 -7.63 13.69 4.82
CA ALA A 244 -7.92 13.70 3.39
C ALA A 244 -8.77 12.50 2.96
N TRP A 245 -8.47 11.30 3.48
CA TRP A 245 -9.26 10.11 3.27
C TRP A 245 -10.66 10.25 3.87
N ARG A 246 -10.75 10.66 5.15
CA ARG A 246 -12.01 10.81 5.89
C ARG A 246 -12.97 11.79 5.21
N THR A 247 -12.46 12.89 4.64
CA THR A 247 -13.31 13.87 3.93
C THR A 247 -14.02 13.31 2.70
N ARG A 248 -13.64 12.12 2.23
CA ARG A 248 -14.29 11.42 1.11
C ARG A 248 -15.24 10.32 1.57
N MET A 249 -15.10 9.86 2.81
CA MET A 249 -15.87 8.72 3.35
C MET A 249 -17.18 9.12 4.05
N ASP A 250 -17.50 10.41 4.12
CA ASP A 250 -18.71 10.95 4.77
C ASP A 250 -18.86 10.53 6.25
N ALA A 251 -20.11 10.34 6.72
CA ALA A 251 -20.41 10.00 8.11
C ALA A 251 -19.76 8.69 8.60
N ASP A 252 -19.53 7.73 7.71
CA ASP A 252 -18.93 6.43 8.05
C ASP A 252 -17.42 6.53 8.32
N GLY A 253 -16.77 7.60 7.86
CA GLY A 253 -15.32 7.76 7.92
C GLY A 253 -14.76 7.72 9.34
N THR A 254 -15.48 8.22 10.34
CA THR A 254 -15.00 8.23 11.74
C THR A 254 -14.87 6.83 12.32
N GLY A 255 -15.89 6.00 12.21
CA GLY A 255 -15.85 4.61 12.69
C GLY A 255 -14.79 3.76 11.96
N MET A 256 -14.54 4.05 10.68
CA MET A 256 -13.50 3.36 9.93
C MET A 256 -12.09 3.82 10.32
N VAL A 257 -11.88 5.09 10.69
CA VAL A 257 -10.60 5.55 11.26
C VAL A 257 -10.32 4.84 12.58
N GLU A 258 -11.32 4.61 13.42
CA GLU A 258 -11.17 3.84 14.65
C GLU A 258 -10.76 2.39 14.36
N ARG A 259 -11.39 1.72 13.38
CA ARG A 259 -11.02 0.36 12.94
C ARG A 259 -9.59 0.32 12.40
N ALA A 260 -9.21 1.27 11.54
CA ALA A 260 -7.83 1.40 11.06
C ALA A 260 -6.85 1.58 12.22
N THR A 261 -7.19 2.42 13.21
CA THR A 261 -6.35 2.67 14.40
C THR A 261 -6.15 1.40 15.22
N ARG A 262 -7.18 0.55 15.38
CA ARG A 262 -7.06 -0.74 16.07
C ARG A 262 -6.20 -1.75 15.30
N LEU A 263 -6.22 -1.70 13.96
CA LEU A 263 -5.42 -2.59 13.10
C LEU A 263 -3.95 -2.21 13.05
N LEU A 264 -3.61 -0.91 13.17
CA LEU A 264 -2.24 -0.40 13.04
C LEU A 264 -1.20 -1.16 13.87
N PRO A 265 -1.42 -1.47 15.16
CA PRO A 265 -0.43 -2.22 15.94
C PRO A 265 -0.12 -3.61 15.37
N ALA A 266 -1.11 -4.30 14.77
CA ALA A 266 -0.89 -5.59 14.13
C ALA A 266 0.02 -5.45 12.91
N LEU A 267 -0.21 -4.45 12.07
CA LEU A 267 0.62 -4.17 10.89
C LEU A 267 2.05 -3.75 11.27
N LEU A 268 2.21 -2.97 12.32
CA LEU A 268 3.53 -2.58 12.84
C LEU A 268 4.28 -3.78 13.43
N LEU A 269 3.58 -4.70 14.10
CA LEU A 269 4.19 -5.95 14.60
C LEU A 269 4.60 -6.85 13.44
N ALA A 270 3.76 -6.97 12.41
CA ALA A 270 4.05 -7.72 11.19
C ALA A 270 5.27 -7.17 10.42
N ALA A 271 5.48 -5.86 10.44
CA ALA A 271 6.66 -5.24 9.83
C ALA A 271 7.97 -5.58 10.55
N VAL A 272 7.90 -6.11 11.76
CA VAL A 272 9.06 -6.58 12.54
C VAL A 272 9.20 -8.10 12.49
N ASP A 273 8.10 -8.82 12.66
CA ASP A 273 8.09 -10.27 12.92
C ASP A 273 7.16 -11.07 12.00
N GLY A 274 6.59 -10.45 10.96
CA GLY A 274 5.76 -11.11 9.95
C GLY A 274 6.60 -11.82 8.87
N LEU A 275 5.95 -12.20 7.78
CA LEU A 275 6.57 -13.00 6.70
C LEU A 275 7.72 -12.25 5.97
N ALA A 276 7.63 -10.93 5.84
CA ALA A 276 8.62 -10.08 5.17
C ALA A 276 8.94 -8.85 6.02
N PRO A 277 9.76 -8.99 7.06
CA PRO A 277 10.12 -7.89 7.95
C PRO A 277 10.79 -6.73 7.20
N ASP A 278 10.54 -5.49 7.66
CA ASP A 278 11.16 -4.29 7.10
C ASP A 278 12.69 -4.30 7.32
N PRO A 279 13.51 -4.29 6.25
CA PRO A 279 14.96 -4.29 6.39
C PRO A 279 15.53 -2.95 6.86
N GLY A 280 14.77 -1.86 6.77
CA GLY A 280 15.23 -0.49 7.03
C GLY A 280 15.38 -0.13 8.52
N LEU A 281 14.87 -0.98 9.43
CA LEU A 281 14.92 -0.73 10.86
C LEU A 281 16.17 -1.33 11.52
N THR A 282 16.84 -0.56 12.39
CA THR A 282 17.90 -1.10 13.25
C THR A 282 17.35 -2.10 14.28
N ALA A 283 18.21 -2.96 14.84
CA ALA A 283 17.80 -3.93 15.87
C ALA A 283 17.12 -3.24 17.08
N GLU A 284 17.66 -2.11 17.52
CA GLU A 284 17.09 -1.32 18.61
C GLU A 284 15.68 -0.82 18.27
N ARG A 285 15.49 -0.21 17.09
CA ARG A 285 14.19 0.29 16.64
C ARG A 285 13.17 -0.80 16.44
N ARG A 286 13.60 -1.96 15.93
CA ARG A 286 12.76 -3.17 15.90
C ARG A 286 12.29 -3.59 17.28
N GLY A 287 13.19 -3.58 18.28
CA GLY A 287 12.85 -3.89 19.67
C GLY A 287 11.82 -2.92 20.25
N ARG A 288 12.01 -1.62 20.07
CA ARG A 288 11.07 -0.57 20.50
C ARG A 288 9.71 -0.71 19.80
N LEU A 289 9.72 -0.89 18.49
CA LEU A 289 8.50 -1.03 17.69
C LEU A 289 7.72 -2.30 18.07
N ARG A 290 8.42 -3.43 18.29
CA ARG A 290 7.81 -4.66 18.79
C ARG A 290 7.15 -4.45 20.15
N SER A 291 7.85 -3.85 21.10
CA SER A 291 7.31 -3.55 22.44
C SER A 291 6.07 -2.66 22.37
N PHE A 292 6.15 -1.59 21.57
CA PHE A 292 5.03 -0.69 21.33
C PHE A 292 3.83 -1.42 20.73
N ALA A 293 4.02 -2.14 19.62
CA ALA A 293 2.96 -2.83 18.89
C ALA A 293 2.26 -3.89 19.76
N ARG A 294 3.03 -4.71 20.50
CA ARG A 294 2.49 -5.70 21.44
C ARG A 294 1.64 -5.07 22.54
N THR A 295 2.11 -3.95 23.11
CA THR A 295 1.35 -3.21 24.14
C THR A 295 0.06 -2.64 23.57
N GLN A 296 0.11 -2.02 22.36
CA GLN A 296 -1.06 -1.39 21.77
C GLN A 296 -2.08 -2.43 21.25
N LEU A 297 -1.67 -3.62 20.80
CA LEU A 297 -2.58 -4.71 20.44
C LEU A 297 -3.48 -5.10 21.62
N ARG A 298 -2.90 -5.26 22.83
CA ARG A 298 -3.66 -5.60 24.05
C ARG A 298 -4.59 -4.48 24.52
N VAL A 299 -4.22 -3.23 24.26
CA VAL A 299 -5.03 -2.05 24.66
C VAL A 299 -6.16 -1.80 23.67
N ALA A 300 -6.02 -2.25 22.41
CA ALA A 300 -6.94 -2.03 21.31
C ALA A 300 -7.37 -0.54 21.17
N PRO A 301 -6.44 0.38 20.85
CA PRO A 301 -6.72 1.82 20.83
C PRO A 301 -7.72 2.15 19.71
N ASP A 302 -8.71 2.97 20.03
CA ASP A 302 -9.70 3.50 19.09
C ASP A 302 -9.43 4.95 18.69
N ARG A 303 -8.58 5.66 19.44
CA ARG A 303 -8.24 7.07 19.21
C ARG A 303 -6.89 7.23 18.54
N ALA A 304 -6.93 7.64 17.27
CA ALA A 304 -5.72 7.83 16.45
C ALA A 304 -4.74 8.84 17.05
N ASP A 305 -5.22 9.96 17.59
CA ASP A 305 -4.38 10.99 18.20
C ASP A 305 -3.63 10.47 19.44
N LEU A 306 -4.25 9.60 20.21
CA LEU A 306 -3.63 8.99 21.39
C LEU A 306 -2.58 7.95 20.97
N LEU A 307 -2.89 7.10 19.97
CA LEU A 307 -1.94 6.13 19.44
C LEU A 307 -0.69 6.82 18.87
N LEU A 308 -0.87 7.90 18.09
CA LEU A 308 0.24 8.64 17.49
C LEU A 308 1.13 9.31 18.54
N ARG A 309 0.56 9.90 19.61
CA ARG A 309 1.35 10.44 20.74
C ARG A 309 2.11 9.36 21.50
N ARG A 310 1.54 8.16 21.64
CA ARG A 310 2.24 7.01 22.25
C ARG A 310 3.36 6.53 21.34
N PHE A 311 3.13 6.50 20.02
CA PHE A 311 4.14 6.13 19.05
C PHE A 311 5.33 7.10 19.05
N GLU A 312 5.06 8.41 19.04
CA GLU A 312 6.08 9.46 19.13
C GLU A 312 6.99 9.25 20.37
N ARG A 313 6.39 9.01 21.54
CA ARG A 313 7.14 8.74 22.76
C ARG A 313 7.95 7.45 22.70
N ALA A 314 7.42 6.41 22.06
CA ALA A 314 8.10 5.12 21.95
C ALA A 314 9.24 5.15 20.94
N MET A 315 9.14 5.95 19.86
CA MET A 315 10.12 6.04 18.78
C MET A 315 11.04 7.24 18.88
N GLY A 316 10.73 8.22 19.74
CA GLY A 316 11.57 9.40 19.96
C GLY A 316 12.99 9.02 20.40
N ASP A 317 13.96 9.82 20.01
CA ASP A 317 15.32 9.69 20.53
C ASP A 317 15.30 9.99 22.04
N ILE A 318 15.97 9.18 22.82
CA ILE A 318 16.32 9.51 24.20
C ILE A 318 17.57 10.40 24.06
N ASP A 319 17.42 11.69 24.36
CA ASP A 319 18.54 12.62 24.50
C ASP A 319 19.50 12.14 25.60
#